data_33ba36e28a5826e44128c8e50cd981e6
#
_entry.id   33ba36e28a5826e44128c8e50cd981e6
#
_cell.length_a   1.000
_cell.length_b   1.000
_cell.length_c   1.000
_cell.angle_alpha   90.00
_cell.angle_beta   90.00
_cell.angle_gamma   90.00
#
_symmetry.space_group_name_H-M   'P 1'
#
loop_
_entity.id
_entity.type
_entity.pdbx_description
1 polymer ?
#
loop_
_entity_poly.entity_id
_entity_poly.type
_entity_poly.pdbx_seq_one_letter_code
_entity_poly.pdbx_strand_id
1 'polypeptide(L)'
;MMFWNRFCKKGLKTLRSFLEIFGQKTTATSQEIREEIIRRLESVYSSTGDPRFFPFKKIAIQLQPPTHRAAKEFNFDLVKDDSLKSDIYELFKQNQVQFFDLEISVALHENSIPAGKDMASASSFEMEFMEPIVSARPEIPELRLEILRGTAEQPVYRITKDRLLIGCLPEVHDLEGRLVRKNNVVFPHEVNEINATVGTMHARIWFDFKKQEFRLMDESSRYGTRIVREGHTIEVPPENPSGVGLRSGDEIHFGQACFRFMVVNKVD
;
A
#
# COMPACT_ATOMS: atom_id res chain seq x y z
N MET A 1 18.96 -17.18 5.72
CA MET A 1 17.83 -17.86 6.37
C MET A 1 17.75 -17.70 7.90
N MET A 2 18.83 -17.32 8.61
CA MET A 2 18.81 -17.18 10.09
C MET A 2 18.42 -15.79 10.65
N PHE A 3 18.42 -14.74 9.85
CA PHE A 3 18.15 -13.37 10.32
C PHE A 3 16.66 -13.02 10.45
N TRP A 4 15.81 -13.63 9.64
CA TRP A 4 14.36 -13.31 9.58
C TRP A 4 13.57 -13.90 10.76
N ASN A 5 13.95 -15.09 11.24
CA ASN A 5 13.31 -15.70 12.41
C ASN A 5 13.54 -14.94 13.73
N ARG A 6 14.58 -14.10 13.79
CA ARG A 6 14.84 -13.24 14.96
C ARG A 6 14.00 -11.97 14.97
N PHE A 7 13.62 -11.45 13.78
CA PHE A 7 12.80 -10.24 13.66
C PHE A 7 11.32 -10.52 13.96
N CYS A 8 10.76 -11.62 13.44
CA CYS A 8 9.39 -12.03 13.77
C CYS A 8 9.19 -12.33 15.26
N LYS A 9 10.15 -13.02 15.91
CA LYS A 9 10.07 -13.28 17.36
C LYS A 9 10.29 -12.03 18.22
N LYS A 10 11.08 -11.05 17.78
CA LYS A 10 11.23 -9.77 18.49
C LYS A 10 10.02 -8.86 18.28
N GLY A 11 9.43 -8.79 17.09
CA GLY A 11 8.22 -8.03 16.80
C GLY A 11 7.02 -8.48 17.63
N LEU A 12 6.82 -9.80 17.76
CA LEU A 12 5.78 -10.38 18.63
C LEU A 12 6.00 -10.11 20.13
N LYS A 13 7.25 -10.05 20.60
CA LYS A 13 7.56 -9.67 22.00
C LYS A 13 7.39 -8.17 22.26
N THR A 14 7.69 -7.32 21.28
CA THR A 14 7.55 -5.85 21.39
C THR A 14 6.07 -5.45 21.35
N LEU A 15 5.23 -6.13 20.59
CA LEU A 15 3.77 -5.93 20.61
C LEU A 15 3.14 -6.32 21.96
N ARG A 16 3.68 -7.33 22.65
CA ARG A 16 3.20 -7.70 23.99
C ARG A 16 3.60 -6.70 25.08
N SER A 17 4.76 -6.05 24.98
CA SER A 17 5.23 -5.05 25.96
C SER A 17 4.62 -3.66 25.79
N PHE A 18 4.07 -3.34 24.59
CA PHE A 18 3.36 -2.08 24.37
C PHE A 18 1.95 -2.07 25.00
N LEU A 19 1.41 -3.23 25.37
CA LEU A 19 0.09 -3.40 25.98
C LEU A 19 0.03 -2.95 27.44
N GLU A 20 1.18 -2.69 28.10
CA GLU A 20 1.22 -2.37 29.54
C GLU A 20 1.22 -0.87 29.88
N ILE A 21 1.25 0.04 28.88
CA ILE A 21 1.48 1.48 29.14
C ILE A 21 0.20 2.33 29.26
N PHE A 22 -0.98 1.81 28.85
CA PHE A 22 -2.22 2.59 28.95
C PHE A 22 -3.10 2.12 30.11
N GLY A 23 -2.77 2.63 31.31
CA GLY A 23 -3.62 2.54 32.49
C GLY A 23 -4.88 3.41 32.34
N GLN A 24 -5.99 2.83 32.78
CA GLN A 24 -7.22 3.46 33.28
C GLN A 24 -7.98 4.40 32.35
N LYS A 25 -8.92 3.83 31.55
CA LYS A 25 -10.21 4.47 31.26
C LYS A 25 -11.33 3.43 31.37
N THR A 26 -12.30 3.73 32.19
CA THR A 26 -13.57 3.02 32.34
C THR A 26 -14.34 3.06 31.03
N THR A 27 -14.71 1.87 30.49
CA THR A 27 -15.61 1.63 29.38
C THR A 27 -15.31 2.40 28.08
N ALA A 28 -14.39 1.87 27.26
CA ALA A 28 -14.21 2.36 25.90
C ALA A 28 -15.52 2.20 25.09
N THR A 29 -15.90 3.24 24.35
CA THR A 29 -17.03 3.22 23.44
C THR A 29 -16.71 2.39 22.19
N SER A 30 -17.74 1.97 21.44
CA SER A 30 -17.55 1.29 20.13
C SER A 30 -16.70 2.12 19.18
N GLN A 31 -16.83 3.44 19.20
CA GLN A 31 -16.05 4.36 18.36
C GLN A 31 -14.57 4.39 18.77
N GLU A 32 -14.26 4.46 20.06
CA GLU A 32 -12.86 4.44 20.54
C GLU A 32 -12.16 3.11 20.20
N ILE A 33 -12.88 2.00 20.28
CA ILE A 33 -12.38 0.67 19.88
C ILE A 33 -12.11 0.62 18.39
N ARG A 34 -13.02 1.13 17.57
CA ARG A 34 -12.85 1.24 16.12
C ARG A 34 -11.58 1.99 15.76
N GLU A 35 -11.38 3.17 16.32
CA GLU A 35 -10.19 4.01 16.12
C GLU A 35 -8.90 3.33 16.56
N GLU A 36 -8.94 2.60 17.66
CA GLU A 36 -7.76 1.88 18.14
C GLU A 36 -7.42 0.67 17.27
N ILE A 37 -8.42 -0.06 16.77
CA ILE A 37 -8.22 -1.15 15.79
C ILE A 37 -7.57 -0.61 14.52
N ILE A 38 -8.09 0.49 13.97
CA ILE A 38 -7.54 1.15 12.79
C ILE A 38 -6.09 1.56 13.02
N ARG A 39 -5.79 2.23 14.14
CA ARG A 39 -4.42 2.65 14.51
C ARG A 39 -3.46 1.48 14.62
N ARG A 40 -3.89 0.35 15.20
CA ARG A 40 -3.05 -0.86 15.29
C ARG A 40 -2.77 -1.47 13.92
N LEU A 41 -3.76 -1.50 13.04
CA LEU A 41 -3.56 -1.95 11.67
C LEU A 41 -2.55 -1.07 10.92
N GLU A 42 -2.66 0.26 11.05
CA GLU A 42 -1.69 1.21 10.48
C GLU A 42 -0.26 0.96 11.00
N SER A 43 -0.12 0.74 12.29
CA SER A 43 1.17 0.39 12.89
C SER A 43 1.77 -0.90 12.32
N VAL A 44 0.93 -1.92 12.07
CA VAL A 44 1.40 -3.21 11.55
C VAL A 44 1.96 -3.06 10.13
N TYR A 45 1.21 -2.51 9.18
CA TYR A 45 1.72 -2.41 7.81
C TYR A 45 2.82 -1.36 7.65
N SER A 46 2.83 -0.31 8.49
CA SER A 46 3.93 0.67 8.52
C SER A 46 5.25 0.07 9.05
N SER A 47 5.18 -0.93 9.92
CA SER A 47 6.35 -1.58 10.52
C SER A 47 6.97 -2.69 9.68
N THR A 48 6.31 -3.15 8.63
CA THR A 48 6.72 -4.31 7.83
C THR A 48 7.74 -4.01 6.72
N GLY A 49 8.28 -2.79 6.68
CA GLY A 49 9.29 -2.38 5.69
C GLY A 49 8.71 -1.97 4.33
N ASP A 50 7.47 -2.26 4.04
CA ASP A 50 6.69 -1.69 2.96
C ASP A 50 5.30 -1.31 3.48
N PRO A 51 5.06 -0.01 3.72
CA PRO A 51 3.79 0.44 4.29
C PRO A 51 2.59 0.25 3.35
N ARG A 52 2.82 -0.25 2.14
CA ARG A 52 1.77 -0.50 1.14
C ARG A 52 1.43 -1.97 0.97
N PHE A 53 2.00 -2.85 1.79
CA PHE A 53 1.74 -4.28 1.73
C PHE A 53 1.34 -4.84 3.09
N PHE A 54 0.18 -5.50 3.15
CA PHE A 54 -0.25 -6.21 4.35
C PHE A 54 0.17 -7.68 4.28
N PRO A 55 1.04 -8.15 5.21
CA PRO A 55 1.75 -9.42 5.06
C PRO A 55 0.98 -10.64 5.59
N PHE A 56 -0.30 -10.53 5.88
CA PHE A 56 -1.11 -11.62 6.42
C PHE A 56 -2.34 -11.87 5.56
N LYS A 57 -2.80 -13.12 5.52
CA LYS A 57 -4.04 -13.49 4.82
C LYS A 57 -5.27 -13.41 5.70
N LYS A 58 -5.08 -13.39 7.03
CA LYS A 58 -6.22 -13.39 7.95
C LYS A 58 -6.02 -12.43 9.11
N ILE A 59 -7.07 -11.69 9.43
CA ILE A 59 -7.21 -10.87 10.62
C ILE A 59 -8.38 -11.44 11.43
N ALA A 60 -8.13 -11.86 12.66
CA ALA A 60 -9.19 -12.19 13.61
C ALA A 60 -9.26 -11.12 14.68
N ILE A 61 -10.43 -10.52 14.86
CA ILE A 61 -10.71 -9.50 15.88
C ILE A 61 -11.73 -10.08 16.82
N GLN A 62 -11.33 -10.26 18.07
CA GLN A 62 -12.22 -10.73 19.15
C GLN A 62 -12.54 -9.56 20.06
N LEU A 63 -13.77 -9.10 20.07
CA LEU A 63 -14.27 -8.03 20.92
C LEU A 63 -14.63 -8.58 22.29
N GLN A 64 -14.13 -7.95 23.34
CA GLN A 64 -14.35 -8.34 24.73
C GLN A 64 -15.11 -7.23 25.46
N PRO A 65 -16.45 -7.19 25.34
CA PRO A 65 -17.26 -6.14 25.96
C PRO A 65 -17.26 -6.29 27.48
N PRO A 66 -17.04 -5.18 28.23
CA PRO A 66 -16.97 -5.24 29.69
C PRO A 66 -18.33 -5.43 30.35
N THR A 67 -19.44 -5.18 29.65
CA THR A 67 -20.81 -5.33 30.14
C THR A 67 -21.76 -5.84 29.07
N HIS A 68 -22.90 -6.39 29.47
CA HIS A 68 -23.95 -6.78 28.52
C HIS A 68 -24.49 -5.60 27.67
N ARG A 69 -24.48 -4.39 28.21
CA ARG A 69 -24.87 -3.19 27.47
C ARG A 69 -23.85 -2.89 26.37
N ALA A 70 -22.57 -2.92 26.74
CA ALA A 70 -21.48 -2.75 25.77
C ALA A 70 -21.48 -3.87 24.70
N ALA A 71 -21.82 -5.11 25.06
CA ALA A 71 -21.96 -6.21 24.10
C ALA A 71 -23.01 -5.93 23.02
N LYS A 72 -24.16 -5.36 23.39
CA LYS A 72 -25.21 -4.98 22.43
C LYS A 72 -24.74 -3.83 21.51
N GLU A 73 -24.06 -2.84 22.08
CA GLU A 73 -23.48 -1.71 21.35
C GLU A 73 -22.40 -2.20 20.36
N PHE A 74 -21.45 -3.00 20.81
CA PHE A 74 -20.40 -3.56 19.96
C PHE A 74 -20.94 -4.44 18.84
N ASN A 75 -21.97 -5.27 19.16
CA ASN A 75 -22.63 -6.07 18.13
C ASN A 75 -23.27 -5.19 17.06
N PHE A 76 -23.98 -4.15 17.47
CA PHE A 76 -24.65 -3.23 16.54
C PHE A 76 -23.67 -2.41 15.70
N ASP A 77 -22.63 -1.81 16.34
CA ASP A 77 -21.77 -0.83 15.70
C ASP A 77 -20.56 -1.44 14.98
N LEU A 78 -20.08 -2.61 15.43
CA LEU A 78 -18.82 -3.18 14.95
C LEU A 78 -18.99 -4.50 14.20
N VAL A 79 -19.96 -5.34 14.60
CA VAL A 79 -20.13 -6.68 14.02
C VAL A 79 -21.23 -6.70 12.97
N LYS A 80 -22.39 -6.10 13.27
CA LYS A 80 -23.53 -6.08 12.39
C LYS A 80 -23.21 -5.36 11.07
N ASP A 81 -23.74 -5.87 9.98
CA ASP A 81 -23.58 -5.32 8.63
C ASP A 81 -22.11 -5.21 8.16
N ASP A 82 -21.22 -5.98 8.78
CA ASP A 82 -19.77 -5.98 8.46
C ASP A 82 -19.14 -4.58 8.50
N SER A 83 -19.67 -3.65 9.33
CA SER A 83 -19.27 -2.25 9.33
C SER A 83 -17.76 -2.06 9.58
N LEU A 84 -17.22 -2.74 10.61
CA LEU A 84 -15.79 -2.67 10.92
C LEU A 84 -14.91 -3.28 9.80
N LYS A 85 -15.37 -4.35 9.15
CA LYS A 85 -14.64 -4.93 8.01
C LYS A 85 -14.59 -3.95 6.84
N SER A 86 -15.72 -3.29 6.57
CA SER A 86 -15.82 -2.27 5.52
C SER A 86 -14.84 -1.12 5.76
N ASP A 87 -14.72 -0.65 7.01
CA ASP A 87 -13.78 0.39 7.39
C ASP A 87 -12.31 -0.05 7.18
N ILE A 88 -11.99 -1.30 7.52
CA ILE A 88 -10.63 -1.83 7.31
C ILE A 88 -10.31 -1.92 5.81
N TYR A 89 -11.23 -2.37 4.97
CA TYR A 89 -11.02 -2.39 3.52
C TYR A 89 -10.88 -0.98 2.95
N GLU A 90 -11.68 -0.01 3.42
CA GLU A 90 -11.59 1.37 2.99
C GLU A 90 -10.26 2.02 3.44
N LEU A 91 -9.80 1.75 4.66
CA LEU A 91 -8.47 2.14 5.15
C LEU A 91 -7.37 1.66 4.20
N PHE A 92 -7.39 0.37 3.84
CA PHE A 92 -6.39 -0.20 2.94
C PHE A 92 -6.45 0.41 1.54
N LYS A 93 -7.64 0.69 1.04
CA LYS A 93 -7.86 1.35 -0.24
C LYS A 93 -7.33 2.79 -0.24
N GLN A 94 -7.66 3.60 0.78
CA GLN A 94 -7.22 4.99 0.92
C GLN A 94 -5.68 5.08 1.02
N ASN A 95 -5.06 4.19 1.80
CA ASN A 95 -3.61 4.13 1.97
C ASN A 95 -2.91 3.31 0.87
N GLN A 96 -3.66 2.83 -0.14
CA GLN A 96 -3.13 2.01 -1.24
C GLN A 96 -2.38 0.77 -0.75
N VAL A 97 -2.80 0.20 0.39
CA VAL A 97 -2.24 -1.04 0.94
C VAL A 97 -2.72 -2.22 0.13
N GLN A 98 -1.79 -3.00 -0.39
CA GLN A 98 -2.08 -4.24 -1.13
C GLN A 98 -2.14 -5.43 -0.17
N PHE A 99 -3.04 -6.35 -0.45
CA PHE A 99 -3.20 -7.60 0.30
C PHE A 99 -3.59 -8.74 -0.63
N PHE A 100 -3.30 -9.99 -0.22
CA PHE A 100 -3.66 -11.20 -0.97
C PHE A 100 -4.68 -12.00 -0.18
N ASP A 101 -5.84 -12.28 -0.79
CA ASP A 101 -6.90 -13.15 -0.24
C ASP A 101 -7.16 -12.91 1.25
N LEU A 102 -7.29 -11.62 1.62
CA LEU A 102 -7.45 -11.23 3.01
C LEU A 102 -8.85 -11.57 3.53
N GLU A 103 -8.89 -12.44 4.53
CA GLU A 103 -10.09 -12.76 5.31
C GLU A 103 -10.07 -11.94 6.62
N ILE A 104 -11.17 -11.21 6.88
CA ILE A 104 -11.34 -10.49 8.14
C ILE A 104 -12.51 -11.13 8.89
N SER A 105 -12.25 -11.58 10.11
CA SER A 105 -13.28 -12.08 11.02
C SER A 105 -13.42 -11.17 12.23
N VAL A 106 -14.64 -10.79 12.57
CA VAL A 106 -14.96 -9.99 13.77
C VAL A 106 -15.97 -10.79 14.59
N ALA A 107 -15.65 -11.07 15.82
CA ALA A 107 -16.52 -11.84 16.71
C ALA A 107 -16.59 -11.21 18.10
N LEU A 108 -17.74 -11.40 18.76
CA LEU A 108 -17.92 -11.05 20.17
C LEU A 108 -17.60 -12.26 21.04
N HIS A 109 -16.80 -12.06 22.06
CA HIS A 109 -16.52 -13.06 23.08
C HIS A 109 -17.39 -12.78 24.31
N GLU A 110 -18.54 -13.45 24.41
CA GLU A 110 -19.52 -13.22 25.48
C GLU A 110 -19.15 -13.88 26.82
N ASN A 111 -18.19 -14.83 26.81
CA ASN A 111 -17.89 -15.67 27.98
C ASN A 111 -17.00 -15.01 29.04
N SER A 112 -16.66 -13.74 28.91
CA SER A 112 -15.68 -13.06 29.75
C SER A 112 -16.27 -11.98 30.64
N ILE A 113 -17.59 -11.94 30.87
CA ILE A 113 -18.19 -10.99 31.81
C ILE A 113 -18.14 -11.59 33.21
N PRO A 114 -17.09 -11.36 34.02
CA PRO A 114 -17.04 -11.86 35.37
C PRO A 114 -18.06 -11.10 36.20
N ALA A 115 -18.96 -11.79 36.84
CA ALA A 115 -19.80 -11.19 37.85
C ALA A 115 -18.90 -10.71 39.01
N GLY A 116 -18.70 -9.40 39.13
CA GLY A 116 -18.19 -8.77 40.36
C GLY A 116 -16.68 -8.58 40.51
N LYS A 117 -15.87 -8.45 39.47
CA LYS A 117 -14.48 -7.95 39.59
C LYS A 117 -14.26 -6.76 38.67
N ASP A 118 -13.74 -5.68 39.28
CA ASP A 118 -13.27 -4.49 38.58
C ASP A 118 -12.15 -4.88 37.61
N MET A 119 -12.48 -4.99 36.33
CA MET A 119 -11.52 -5.25 35.24
C MET A 119 -10.92 -3.92 34.73
N ALA A 120 -10.10 -3.30 35.55
CA ALA A 120 -9.49 -2.01 35.24
C ALA A 120 -8.32 -2.08 34.24
N SER A 121 -8.00 -3.25 33.67
CA SER A 121 -6.81 -3.40 32.82
C SER A 121 -6.93 -4.38 31.63
N ALA A 122 -8.12 -4.90 31.28
CA ALA A 122 -8.26 -5.76 30.12
C ALA A 122 -8.53 -4.92 28.86
N SER A 123 -7.80 -5.17 27.77
CA SER A 123 -8.11 -4.53 26.50
C SER A 123 -9.49 -4.98 26.03
N SER A 124 -10.32 -4.04 25.53
CA SER A 124 -11.68 -4.31 25.09
C SER A 124 -11.75 -5.17 23.82
N PHE A 125 -10.61 -5.54 23.26
CA PHE A 125 -10.52 -6.44 22.11
C PHE A 125 -9.12 -7.08 22.02
N GLU A 126 -9.06 -8.22 21.34
CA GLU A 126 -7.83 -8.87 20.89
C GLU A 126 -7.80 -8.90 19.38
N MET A 127 -6.61 -8.75 18.79
CA MET A 127 -6.39 -8.83 17.36
C MET A 127 -5.28 -9.80 17.07
N GLU A 128 -5.56 -10.79 16.24
CA GLU A 128 -4.60 -11.80 15.82
C GLU A 128 -4.43 -11.77 14.31
N PHE A 129 -3.17 -11.82 13.87
CA PHE A 129 -2.79 -11.89 12.47
C PHE A 129 -2.31 -13.30 12.17
N MET A 130 -2.99 -13.97 11.25
CA MET A 130 -2.73 -15.37 10.94
C MET A 130 -2.31 -15.54 9.48
N GLU A 131 -1.71 -16.68 9.21
CA GLU A 131 -1.23 -17.06 7.90
C GLU A 131 -0.32 -15.98 7.29
N PRO A 132 0.87 -15.75 7.91
CA PRO A 132 1.82 -14.83 7.31
C PRO A 132 2.12 -15.31 5.90
N ILE A 133 2.12 -14.40 4.95
CA ILE A 133 2.52 -14.68 3.56
C ILE A 133 4.02 -14.95 3.58
N VAL A 134 4.38 -16.20 3.94
CA VAL A 134 5.77 -16.67 4.06
C VAL A 134 6.33 -17.00 2.67
N SER A 135 5.45 -17.24 1.69
CA SER A 135 5.90 -17.32 0.31
C SER A 135 6.53 -16.01 -0.05
N ALA A 136 7.76 -16.06 -0.45
CA ALA A 136 8.56 -14.94 -0.90
C ALA A 136 7.64 -13.87 -1.50
N ARG A 137 7.72 -12.64 -0.95
CA ARG A 137 7.17 -11.45 -1.61
C ARG A 137 7.30 -11.73 -3.09
N PRO A 138 6.22 -11.78 -3.89
CA PRO A 138 6.40 -12.10 -5.29
C PRO A 138 7.53 -11.21 -5.79
N GLU A 139 8.61 -11.82 -6.24
CA GLU A 139 9.78 -11.06 -6.66
C GLU A 139 9.31 -10.11 -7.73
N ILE A 140 9.46 -8.81 -7.46
CA ILE A 140 9.18 -7.81 -8.47
C ILE A 140 10.23 -8.02 -9.55
N PRO A 141 9.82 -8.31 -10.79
CA PRO A 141 10.77 -8.47 -11.87
C PRO A 141 11.64 -7.21 -12.01
N GLU A 142 12.92 -7.38 -12.31
CA GLU A 142 13.78 -6.25 -12.65
C GLU A 142 13.26 -5.60 -13.93
N LEU A 143 13.13 -4.28 -13.92
CA LEU A 143 12.84 -3.48 -15.10
C LEU A 143 14.12 -2.94 -15.70
N ARG A 144 14.23 -2.99 -17.02
CA ARG A 144 15.16 -2.22 -17.80
C ARG A 144 14.38 -1.20 -18.64
N LEU A 145 14.66 0.08 -18.40
CA LEU A 145 14.09 1.18 -19.17
C LEU A 145 15.22 1.79 -20.02
N GLU A 146 15.05 1.81 -21.33
CA GLU A 146 16.01 2.37 -22.28
C GLU A 146 15.43 3.66 -22.88
N ILE A 147 16.09 4.79 -22.67
CA ILE A 147 15.64 6.08 -23.21
C ILE A 147 15.83 6.08 -24.73
N LEU A 148 14.73 6.20 -25.45
CA LEU A 148 14.71 6.22 -26.92
C LEU A 148 14.65 7.65 -27.46
N ARG A 149 13.94 8.54 -26.77
CA ARG A 149 13.75 9.92 -27.19
C ARG A 149 13.66 10.85 -25.99
N GLY A 150 14.28 12.02 -26.08
CA GLY A 150 14.50 12.91 -24.97
C GLY A 150 15.84 12.62 -24.27
N THR A 151 16.09 13.33 -23.18
CA THR A 151 17.30 13.20 -22.38
C THR A 151 16.92 13.02 -20.92
N ALA A 152 17.42 11.95 -20.32
CA ALA A 152 17.28 11.71 -18.89
C ALA A 152 18.67 11.61 -18.24
N GLU A 153 18.72 11.51 -16.91
CA GLU A 153 19.97 11.42 -16.16
C GLU A 153 20.81 10.21 -16.57
N GLN A 154 20.15 9.11 -16.93
CA GLN A 154 20.80 7.88 -17.41
C GLN A 154 20.15 7.44 -18.72
N PRO A 155 20.93 6.92 -19.67
CA PRO A 155 20.36 6.36 -20.91
C PRO A 155 19.61 5.05 -20.70
N VAL A 156 19.97 4.31 -19.64
CA VAL A 156 19.34 3.04 -19.25
C VAL A 156 19.20 2.98 -17.74
N TYR A 157 18.00 2.66 -17.28
CA TYR A 157 17.71 2.41 -15.88
C TYR A 157 17.48 0.92 -15.64
N ARG A 158 18.03 0.40 -14.53
CA ARG A 158 17.70 -0.92 -13.98
C ARG A 158 17.03 -0.74 -12.63
N ILE A 159 15.82 -1.22 -12.49
CA ILE A 159 14.96 -0.87 -11.36
C ILE A 159 14.24 -2.12 -10.86
N THR A 160 14.33 -2.36 -9.55
CA THR A 160 13.65 -3.45 -8.83
C THR A 160 12.61 -2.90 -7.85
N LYS A 161 11.94 -1.80 -8.21
CA LYS A 161 10.93 -1.14 -7.39
C LYS A 161 9.53 -1.49 -7.90
N ASP A 162 8.61 -1.61 -6.96
CA ASP A 162 7.18 -1.84 -7.25
C ASP A 162 6.47 -0.60 -7.81
N ARG A 163 7.08 0.58 -7.67
CA ARG A 163 6.54 1.84 -8.18
C ARG A 163 7.64 2.71 -8.78
N LEU A 164 7.32 3.30 -9.91
CA LEU A 164 8.14 4.26 -10.62
C LEU A 164 7.33 5.51 -10.89
N LEU A 165 7.92 6.65 -10.61
CA LEU A 165 7.35 7.96 -10.82
C LEU A 165 8.14 8.68 -11.91
N ILE A 166 7.45 9.20 -12.90
CA ILE A 166 8.05 9.84 -14.09
C ILE A 166 7.62 11.31 -14.12
N GLY A 167 8.56 12.20 -14.33
CA GLY A 167 8.30 13.64 -14.46
C GLY A 167 9.52 14.44 -14.90
N CYS A 168 9.39 15.77 -14.93
CA CYS A 168 10.47 16.64 -15.38
C CYS A 168 11.34 17.22 -14.25
N LEU A 169 10.91 17.10 -12.99
CA LEU A 169 11.69 17.52 -11.82
C LEU A 169 12.04 16.31 -10.96
N PRO A 170 13.27 16.26 -10.39
CA PRO A 170 13.65 15.17 -9.49
C PRO A 170 12.79 15.16 -8.20
N GLU A 171 12.50 16.33 -7.66
CA GLU A 171 11.69 16.52 -6.46
C GLU A 171 10.61 17.56 -6.71
N VAL A 172 9.40 17.27 -6.24
CA VAL A 172 8.25 18.15 -6.35
C VAL A 172 7.82 18.54 -4.94
N HIS A 173 7.71 19.83 -4.70
CA HIS A 173 7.32 20.40 -3.41
C HIS A 173 5.97 21.12 -3.53
N ASP A 174 5.20 21.18 -2.44
CA ASP A 174 3.99 21.99 -2.35
C ASP A 174 4.31 23.47 -2.11
N LEU A 175 3.26 24.29 -1.99
CA LEU A 175 3.40 25.72 -1.75
C LEU A 175 4.05 26.06 -0.39
N GLU A 176 4.01 25.14 0.56
CA GLU A 176 4.65 25.25 1.87
C GLU A 176 6.09 24.70 1.88
N GLY A 177 6.60 24.26 0.72
CA GLY A 177 7.96 23.72 0.57
C GLY A 177 8.12 22.28 1.06
N ARG A 178 7.04 21.54 1.34
CA ARG A 178 7.10 20.14 1.75
C ARG A 178 7.26 19.25 0.52
N LEU A 179 8.11 18.25 0.63
CA LEU A 179 8.31 17.26 -0.43
C LEU A 179 7.05 16.42 -0.65
N VAL A 180 6.42 16.58 -1.81
CA VAL A 180 5.22 15.82 -2.22
C VAL A 180 5.59 14.57 -3.00
N ARG A 181 6.64 14.66 -3.85
CA ARG A 181 6.99 13.58 -4.78
C ARG A 181 8.46 13.61 -5.13
N LYS A 182 9.05 12.41 -5.28
CA LYS A 182 10.38 12.20 -5.84
C LYS A 182 10.27 11.32 -7.08
N ASN A 183 10.58 11.89 -8.25
CA ASN A 183 10.53 11.13 -9.50
C ASN A 183 11.76 10.19 -9.62
N ASN A 184 11.54 9.02 -10.20
CA ASN A 184 12.57 8.00 -10.40
C ASN A 184 13.21 8.11 -11.79
N VAL A 185 12.42 8.56 -12.78
CA VAL A 185 12.90 8.87 -14.13
C VAL A 185 12.56 10.32 -14.41
N VAL A 186 13.58 11.12 -14.66
CA VAL A 186 13.47 12.58 -14.82
C VAL A 186 13.89 12.97 -16.22
N PHE A 187 13.02 13.73 -16.90
CA PHE A 187 13.29 14.39 -18.17
C PHE A 187 13.34 15.91 -17.96
N PRO A 188 14.51 16.50 -17.60
CA PRO A 188 14.58 17.93 -17.25
C PRO A 188 14.13 18.81 -18.41
N HIS A 189 13.24 19.77 -18.15
CA HIS A 189 12.67 20.68 -19.17
C HIS A 189 13.70 21.50 -19.91
N GLU A 190 14.75 21.92 -19.20
CA GLU A 190 15.75 22.88 -19.71
C GLU A 190 16.68 22.29 -20.76
N VAL A 191 16.67 20.94 -20.92
CA VAL A 191 17.62 20.24 -21.78
C VAL A 191 17.26 20.35 -23.26
N ASN A 192 15.97 20.19 -23.60
CA ASN A 192 15.47 20.26 -24.99
C ASN A 192 13.93 20.36 -25.04
N GLU A 193 13.43 20.69 -26.25
CA GLU A 193 11.98 20.84 -26.50
C GLU A 193 11.18 19.54 -26.30
N ILE A 194 11.80 18.38 -26.51
CA ILE A 194 11.17 17.06 -26.29
C ILE A 194 10.83 16.91 -24.80
N ASN A 195 11.83 17.19 -23.94
CA ASN A 195 11.67 17.12 -22.49
C ASN A 195 10.64 18.14 -21.96
N ALA A 196 10.51 19.29 -22.61
CA ALA A 196 9.54 20.32 -22.24
C ALA A 196 8.07 19.86 -22.34
N THR A 197 7.82 18.70 -22.99
CA THR A 197 6.49 18.08 -23.04
C THR A 197 6.19 17.17 -21.86
N VAL A 198 7.18 16.88 -21.00
CA VAL A 198 6.98 16.03 -19.81
C VAL A 198 6.51 16.85 -18.63
N GLY A 199 5.39 16.48 -18.03
CA GLY A 199 4.83 17.18 -16.85
C GLY A 199 5.66 16.92 -15.58
N THR A 200 5.46 17.78 -14.58
CA THR A 200 6.13 17.67 -13.26
C THR A 200 5.83 16.35 -12.56
N MET A 201 4.58 15.93 -12.59
CA MET A 201 4.07 14.62 -12.18
C MET A 201 3.35 14.02 -13.38
N HIS A 202 4.10 13.47 -14.34
CA HIS A 202 3.52 13.09 -15.63
C HIS A 202 2.77 11.75 -15.56
N ALA A 203 3.44 10.73 -15.02
CA ALA A 203 2.89 9.38 -14.98
C ALA A 203 3.49 8.56 -13.84
N ARG A 204 2.84 7.45 -13.56
CA ARG A 204 3.35 6.42 -12.65
C ARG A 204 3.21 5.03 -13.26
N ILE A 205 4.19 4.18 -12.97
CA ILE A 205 4.14 2.74 -13.23
C ILE A 205 4.17 2.04 -11.88
N TRP A 206 3.36 1.00 -11.72
CA TRP A 206 3.39 0.16 -10.51
C TRP A 206 3.22 -1.31 -10.88
N PHE A 207 3.75 -2.19 -10.03
CA PHE A 207 3.52 -3.62 -10.14
C PHE A 207 2.21 -4.00 -9.46
N ASP A 208 1.27 -4.54 -10.22
CA ASP A 208 0.01 -5.08 -9.70
C ASP A 208 0.25 -6.55 -9.29
N PHE A 209 0.44 -6.77 -8.00
CA PHE A 209 0.72 -8.11 -7.47
C PHE A 209 -0.43 -9.11 -7.69
N LYS A 210 -1.67 -8.63 -7.80
CA LYS A 210 -2.83 -9.49 -8.07
C LYS A 210 -2.83 -9.99 -9.51
N LYS A 211 -2.47 -9.13 -10.45
CA LYS A 211 -2.41 -9.46 -11.87
C LYS A 211 -1.03 -9.93 -12.33
N GLN A 212 -0.01 -9.82 -11.47
CA GLN A 212 1.38 -10.14 -11.77
C GLN A 212 1.91 -9.38 -13.01
N GLU A 213 1.51 -8.11 -13.15
CA GLU A 213 1.90 -7.26 -14.28
C GLU A 213 2.22 -5.84 -13.82
N PHE A 214 3.06 -5.14 -14.56
CA PHE A 214 3.22 -3.71 -14.40
C PHE A 214 2.08 -2.96 -15.08
N ARG A 215 1.64 -1.88 -14.45
CA ARG A 215 0.56 -1.03 -14.97
C ARG A 215 1.02 0.43 -15.02
N LEU A 216 0.52 1.17 -15.99
CA LEU A 216 0.84 2.57 -16.24
C LEU A 216 -0.41 3.42 -16.09
N MET A 217 -0.27 4.58 -15.44
CA MET A 217 -1.30 5.61 -15.35
C MET A 217 -0.71 6.97 -15.71
N ASP A 218 -1.42 7.72 -16.49
CA ASP A 218 -1.20 9.14 -16.71
C ASP A 218 -1.79 9.94 -15.54
N GLU A 219 -1.04 10.87 -14.98
CA GLU A 219 -1.46 11.71 -13.86
C GLU A 219 -1.91 13.10 -14.32
N SER A 220 -2.84 13.13 -15.27
CA SER A 220 -3.39 14.36 -15.89
C SER A 220 -2.31 15.22 -16.56
N SER A 221 -1.41 14.56 -17.27
CA SER A 221 -0.35 15.27 -17.97
C SER A 221 -0.90 16.11 -19.13
N ARG A 222 -0.24 17.27 -19.38
CA ARG A 222 -0.69 18.20 -20.44
C ARG A 222 -0.63 17.62 -21.85
N TYR A 223 0.38 16.79 -22.11
CA TYR A 223 0.67 16.25 -23.44
C TYR A 223 0.32 14.75 -23.59
N GLY A 224 -0.30 14.18 -22.57
CA GLY A 224 -0.77 12.81 -22.57
C GLY A 224 0.34 11.76 -22.51
N THR A 225 -0.07 10.54 -22.19
CA THR A 225 0.76 9.34 -22.19
C THR A 225 0.20 8.33 -23.18
N ARG A 226 1.04 7.67 -23.96
CA ARG A 226 0.66 6.59 -24.86
C ARG A 226 1.68 5.48 -24.87
N ILE A 227 1.22 4.29 -25.23
CA ILE A 227 2.04 3.09 -25.40
C ILE A 227 2.02 2.74 -26.89
N VAL A 228 3.19 2.47 -27.45
CA VAL A 228 3.31 1.85 -28.78
C VAL A 228 3.71 0.39 -28.55
N ARG A 229 2.83 -0.51 -28.97
CA ARG A 229 2.97 -1.96 -28.85
C ARG A 229 2.78 -2.61 -30.21
N GLU A 230 3.80 -3.28 -30.72
CA GLU A 230 3.73 -3.97 -32.03
C GLU A 230 3.19 -3.06 -33.16
N GLY A 231 3.58 -1.79 -33.15
CA GLY A 231 3.14 -0.79 -34.13
C GLY A 231 1.75 -0.17 -33.87
N HIS A 232 1.04 -0.60 -32.84
CA HIS A 232 -0.26 -0.06 -32.45
C HIS A 232 -0.12 0.94 -31.32
N THR A 233 -0.81 2.08 -31.42
CA THR A 233 -0.85 3.09 -30.37
C THR A 233 -2.02 2.83 -29.43
N ILE A 234 -1.73 2.83 -28.13
CA ILE A 234 -2.70 2.68 -27.04
C ILE A 234 -2.61 3.96 -26.21
N GLU A 235 -3.67 4.75 -26.21
CA GLU A 235 -3.77 5.94 -25.36
C GLU A 235 -3.97 5.52 -23.90
N VAL A 236 -3.27 6.17 -22.98
CA VAL A 236 -3.43 5.94 -21.54
C VAL A 236 -4.41 6.97 -20.98
N PRO A 237 -5.63 6.57 -20.59
CA PRO A 237 -6.60 7.51 -20.03
C PRO A 237 -6.04 8.17 -18.76
N PRO A 238 -6.18 9.52 -18.63
CA PRO A 238 -5.72 10.21 -17.46
C PRO A 238 -6.49 9.75 -16.20
N GLU A 239 -5.78 9.69 -15.08
CA GLU A 239 -6.32 9.35 -13.76
C GLU A 239 -7.12 8.04 -13.68
N ASN A 240 -6.92 7.14 -14.62
CA ASN A 240 -7.54 5.81 -14.56
C ASN A 240 -6.89 4.96 -13.45
N PRO A 241 -7.57 4.72 -12.32
CA PRO A 241 -6.98 4.03 -11.17
C PRO A 241 -6.59 2.58 -11.48
N SER A 242 -7.23 1.96 -12.47
CA SER A 242 -6.85 0.63 -12.94
C SER A 242 -5.59 0.65 -13.79
N GLY A 243 -5.23 1.79 -14.38
CA GLY A 243 -4.11 1.91 -15.32
C GLY A 243 -4.23 1.02 -16.56
N VAL A 244 -3.21 1.03 -17.38
CA VAL A 244 -3.06 0.16 -18.56
C VAL A 244 -1.94 -0.85 -18.30
N GLY A 245 -2.18 -2.14 -18.55
CA GLY A 245 -1.19 -3.20 -18.38
C GLY A 245 -0.03 -3.08 -19.39
N LEU A 246 1.20 -3.17 -18.88
CA LEU A 246 2.43 -3.09 -19.68
C LEU A 246 2.94 -4.47 -20.08
N ARG A 247 3.59 -4.52 -21.23
CA ARG A 247 4.29 -5.71 -21.74
C ARG A 247 5.76 -5.38 -22.03
N SER A 248 6.62 -6.37 -21.86
CA SER A 248 8.02 -6.22 -22.25
C SER A 248 8.13 -5.90 -23.74
N GLY A 249 8.87 -4.85 -24.09
CA GLY A 249 9.00 -4.32 -25.45
C GLY A 249 8.12 -3.11 -25.73
N ASP A 250 7.22 -2.72 -24.85
CA ASP A 250 6.41 -1.50 -25.02
C ASP A 250 7.29 -0.25 -25.12
N GLU A 251 6.98 0.63 -26.06
CA GLU A 251 7.52 1.98 -26.10
C GLU A 251 6.52 2.94 -25.46
N ILE A 252 6.94 3.57 -24.35
CA ILE A 252 6.06 4.42 -23.56
C ILE A 252 6.44 5.88 -23.80
N HIS A 253 5.48 6.66 -24.29
CA HIS A 253 5.66 8.07 -24.59
C HIS A 253 5.00 8.93 -23.53
N PHE A 254 5.75 9.91 -23.06
CA PHE A 254 5.34 10.97 -22.13
C PHE A 254 5.41 12.30 -22.88
N GLY A 255 4.30 12.70 -23.51
CA GLY A 255 4.34 13.72 -24.55
C GLY A 255 5.23 13.28 -25.70
N GLN A 256 6.38 13.94 -25.91
CA GLN A 256 7.35 13.58 -26.97
C GLN A 256 8.52 12.74 -26.46
N ALA A 257 8.81 12.73 -25.15
CA ALA A 257 9.84 11.87 -24.58
C ALA A 257 9.38 10.40 -24.58
N CYS A 258 10.33 9.47 -24.72
CA CYS A 258 9.99 8.05 -24.83
C CYS A 258 11.08 7.16 -24.23
N PHE A 259 10.66 6.10 -23.58
CA PHE A 259 11.54 4.97 -23.26
C PHE A 259 10.93 3.62 -23.69
N ARG A 260 11.80 2.64 -23.89
CA ARG A 260 11.40 1.24 -24.05
C ARG A 260 11.35 0.57 -22.69
N PHE A 261 10.22 -0.06 -22.40
CA PHE A 261 9.97 -0.81 -21.19
C PHE A 261 10.30 -2.30 -21.43
N MET A 262 11.16 -2.86 -20.60
CA MET A 262 11.52 -4.28 -20.67
C MET A 262 11.49 -4.90 -19.28
N VAL A 263 10.88 -6.08 -19.17
CA VAL A 263 10.92 -6.92 -17.98
C VAL A 263 12.10 -7.88 -18.13
N VAL A 264 13.04 -7.84 -17.19
CA VAL A 264 14.18 -8.74 -17.16
C VAL A 264 13.79 -9.94 -16.30
N ASN A 265 13.51 -11.07 -16.96
CA ASN A 265 13.33 -12.31 -16.24
C ASN A 265 14.71 -12.80 -15.76
N LYS A 266 14.82 -13.18 -14.50
CA LYS A 266 15.98 -13.94 -14.05
C LYS A 266 15.98 -15.24 -14.83
N VAL A 267 16.98 -15.44 -15.67
CA VAL A 267 17.24 -16.75 -16.25
C VAL A 267 17.78 -17.58 -15.08
N ASP A 268 17.06 -18.65 -14.74
CA ASP A 268 17.50 -19.65 -13.77
C ASP A 268 18.82 -20.30 -14.19
#